data_4e72c21e9bb4e678ac7d8333c7e88053
#
_entry.id   4e72c21e9bb4e678ac7d8333c7e88053
#
_cell.length_a   1.000
_cell.length_b   1.000
_cell.length_c   1.000
_cell.angle_alpha   90.00
_cell.angle_beta   90.00
_cell.angle_gamma   90.00
#
_symmetry.space_group_name_H-M   'P 1'
#
loop_
_entity.id
_entity.type
_entity.pdbx_description
1 polymer ?
#
loop_
_entity_poly.entity_id
_entity_poly.type
_entity_poly.pdbx_seq_one_letter_code
_entity_poly.pdbx_strand_id
1 'polypeptide(L)'
;FPAVCRKATRAINEENVRGVKTNIPFVTNILTHPTFVAGKCHTKFIDETPELFEFTESRDRATRVLKYIANIQVNNPDAKRHQYDTPRFPKAQREITKQDGLKLLLDTDGPEAVKDWVLGQKKLLITDTTMRDAHQSLLSTRLRTRDMLKGADGTADILADCFSLEMWGGATFDTAYRFLHESPWERLEMLREKIPNIPFQMLLRGSNLVGYASYPDNLVRAFIAESAREGIDVFRVFDSLNWLPNME
;
A
#
# COMPACT_ATOMS: atom_id res chain seq x y z
N PHE A 1 34.13 -13.91 3.42
CA PHE A 1 33.36 -13.51 4.60
C PHE A 1 33.62 -12.02 4.95
N PRO A 2 34.85 -11.47 4.96
CA PRO A 2 35.08 -10.06 5.25
C PRO A 2 34.33 -9.08 4.35
N ALA A 3 34.16 -9.41 3.07
CA ALA A 3 33.39 -8.58 2.14
C ALA A 3 31.90 -8.54 2.51
N VAL A 4 31.35 -9.65 3.01
CA VAL A 4 29.96 -9.72 3.50
C VAL A 4 29.80 -8.86 4.75
N CYS A 5 30.73 -8.92 5.71
CA CYS A 5 30.72 -8.08 6.91
C CYS A 5 30.70 -6.59 6.55
N ARG A 6 31.60 -6.16 5.63
CA ARG A 6 31.61 -4.76 5.15
C ARG A 6 30.29 -4.34 4.50
N LYS A 7 29.71 -5.21 3.67
CA LYS A 7 28.42 -4.93 3.01
C LYS A 7 27.28 -4.84 4.01
N ALA A 8 27.24 -5.74 5.00
CA ALA A 8 26.24 -5.71 6.07
C ALA A 8 26.39 -4.46 6.95
N THR A 9 27.62 -4.10 7.35
CA THR A 9 27.89 -2.87 8.11
C THR A 9 27.43 -1.63 7.35
N ARG A 10 27.69 -1.58 6.04
CA ARG A 10 27.20 -0.47 5.19
C ARG A 10 25.70 -0.41 5.15
N ALA A 11 25.01 -1.52 4.90
CA ALA A 11 23.56 -1.58 4.86
C ALA A 11 22.93 -1.11 6.18
N ILE A 12 23.46 -1.58 7.32
CA ILE A 12 22.98 -1.16 8.64
C ILE A 12 23.22 0.33 8.91
N ASN A 13 24.34 0.89 8.45
CA ASN A 13 24.64 2.31 8.61
C ASN A 13 23.78 3.22 7.70
N GLU A 14 23.26 2.68 6.61
CA GLU A 14 22.29 3.36 5.73
C GLU A 14 20.88 3.35 6.33
N GLU A 15 20.58 2.42 7.24
CA GLU A 15 19.32 2.37 7.99
C GLU A 15 19.22 3.56 8.96
N ASN A 16 18.08 4.23 8.93
CA ASN A 16 17.85 5.42 9.75
C ASN A 16 16.63 5.24 10.67
N VAL A 17 16.80 4.43 11.71
CA VAL A 17 15.76 4.19 12.72
C VAL A 17 15.80 5.26 13.79
N ARG A 18 14.68 5.97 14.00
CA ARG A 18 14.56 7.05 14.99
C ARG A 18 13.38 6.83 15.93
N GLY A 19 13.51 7.38 17.14
CA GLY A 19 12.44 7.33 18.13
C GLY A 19 12.35 6.05 18.96
N VAL A 20 13.13 5.02 18.61
CA VAL A 20 13.24 3.78 19.39
C VAL A 20 14.71 3.40 19.55
N LYS A 21 15.03 2.70 20.65
CA LYS A 21 16.35 2.11 20.84
C LYS A 21 16.42 0.80 20.06
N THR A 22 17.48 0.60 19.32
CA THR A 22 17.74 -0.61 18.53
C THR A 22 19.04 -1.25 18.96
N ASN A 23 19.28 -2.49 18.58
CA ASN A 23 20.56 -3.19 18.75
C ASN A 23 21.56 -2.94 17.60
N ILE A 24 21.28 -1.99 16.72
CA ILE A 24 22.16 -1.62 15.60
C ILE A 24 23.62 -1.38 16.06
N PRO A 25 23.91 -0.61 17.12
CA PRO A 25 25.28 -0.39 17.57
C PRO A 25 25.97 -1.70 17.96
N PHE A 26 25.29 -2.59 18.65
CA PHE A 26 25.80 -3.89 19.05
C PHE A 26 26.12 -4.77 17.83
N VAL A 27 25.19 -4.87 16.88
CA VAL A 27 25.40 -5.64 15.65
C VAL A 27 26.55 -5.05 14.82
N THR A 28 26.69 -3.73 14.78
CA THR A 28 27.80 -3.06 14.11
C THR A 28 29.14 -3.42 14.77
N ASN A 29 29.22 -3.42 16.11
CA ASN A 29 30.40 -3.82 16.84
C ASN A 29 30.80 -5.28 16.52
N ILE A 30 29.84 -6.19 16.45
CA ILE A 30 30.08 -7.58 16.04
C ILE A 30 30.67 -7.64 14.63
N LEU A 31 29.99 -7.02 13.65
CA LEU A 31 30.35 -7.07 12.23
C LEU A 31 31.73 -6.45 11.93
N THR A 32 32.18 -5.56 12.79
CA THR A 32 33.51 -4.90 12.67
C THR A 32 34.58 -5.52 13.54
N HIS A 33 34.22 -6.42 14.47
CA HIS A 33 35.18 -7.04 15.38
C HIS A 33 36.17 -7.98 14.64
N PRO A 34 37.47 -7.86 14.87
CA PRO A 34 38.49 -8.63 14.12
C PRO A 34 38.26 -10.15 14.16
N THR A 35 37.90 -10.69 15.32
CA THR A 35 37.64 -12.13 15.51
C THR A 35 36.44 -12.59 14.66
N PHE A 36 35.38 -11.78 14.59
CA PHE A 36 34.20 -12.08 13.79
C PHE A 36 34.54 -12.02 12.30
N VAL A 37 35.19 -10.94 11.86
CA VAL A 37 35.62 -10.76 10.46
C VAL A 37 36.57 -11.87 9.99
N ALA A 38 37.40 -12.40 10.88
CA ALA A 38 38.26 -13.52 10.59
C ALA A 38 37.58 -14.89 10.60
N GLY A 39 36.26 -14.94 10.96
CA GLY A 39 35.50 -16.19 11.07
C GLY A 39 35.93 -17.11 12.19
N LYS A 40 36.53 -16.57 13.26
CA LYS A 40 37.09 -17.32 14.39
C LYS A 40 36.22 -17.28 15.65
N CYS A 41 34.97 -16.92 15.52
CA CYS A 41 34.02 -16.88 16.64
C CYS A 41 33.66 -18.28 17.13
N HIS A 42 33.47 -18.39 18.43
CA HIS A 42 32.92 -19.56 19.10
C HIS A 42 31.67 -19.20 19.90
N THR A 43 31.00 -20.18 20.48
CA THR A 43 29.70 -19.99 21.13
C THR A 43 29.70 -18.99 22.30
N LYS A 44 30.85 -18.76 22.94
CA LYS A 44 31.01 -17.81 24.04
C LYS A 44 31.58 -16.45 23.61
N PHE A 45 31.76 -16.23 22.31
CA PHE A 45 32.37 -14.99 21.79
C PHE A 45 31.72 -13.72 22.34
N ILE A 46 30.39 -13.68 22.41
CA ILE A 46 29.64 -12.51 22.90
C ILE A 46 29.87 -12.31 24.40
N ASP A 47 29.85 -13.40 25.18
CA ASP A 47 30.03 -13.36 26.64
C ASP A 47 31.42 -12.96 27.07
N GLU A 48 32.43 -13.33 26.26
CA GLU A 48 33.86 -13.12 26.54
C GLU A 48 34.40 -11.81 25.93
N THR A 49 33.56 -11.03 25.24
CA THR A 49 33.96 -9.81 24.52
C THR A 49 33.18 -8.60 25.03
N PRO A 50 33.45 -8.05 26.20
CA PRO A 50 32.73 -6.94 26.81
C PRO A 50 32.67 -5.68 25.93
N GLU A 51 33.69 -5.43 25.11
CA GLU A 51 33.79 -4.29 24.21
C GLU A 51 32.70 -4.27 23.15
N LEU A 52 32.02 -5.37 22.90
CA LEU A 52 30.84 -5.39 22.01
C LEU A 52 29.66 -4.56 22.55
N PHE A 53 29.65 -4.33 23.86
CA PHE A 53 28.61 -3.58 24.56
C PHE A 53 29.01 -2.12 24.83
N GLU A 54 30.18 -1.70 24.39
CA GLU A 54 30.60 -0.31 24.47
C GLU A 54 30.06 0.47 23.27
N PHE A 55 29.13 1.39 23.51
CA PHE A 55 28.49 2.16 22.45
C PHE A 55 28.92 3.61 22.49
N THR A 56 29.37 4.12 21.35
CA THR A 56 29.62 5.56 21.18
C THR A 56 28.27 6.29 21.05
N GLU A 57 28.02 7.28 21.88
CA GLU A 57 26.80 8.09 21.75
C GLU A 57 26.74 8.78 20.39
N SER A 58 25.73 8.43 19.60
CA SER A 58 25.47 9.07 18.32
C SER A 58 24.99 10.51 18.55
N ARG A 59 25.70 11.49 17.99
CA ARG A 59 25.28 12.89 17.96
C ARG A 59 24.17 13.05 16.92
N ASP A 60 22.94 12.75 17.30
CA ASP A 60 21.77 12.90 16.43
C ASP A 60 21.41 14.39 16.25
N ARG A 61 22.10 15.02 15.29
CA ARG A 61 21.84 16.41 14.91
C ARG A 61 20.44 16.62 14.34
N ALA A 62 19.92 15.63 13.63
CA ALA A 62 18.62 15.74 13.00
C ALA A 62 17.47 15.72 14.00
N THR A 63 17.51 14.86 15.02
CA THR A 63 16.52 14.90 16.11
C THR A 63 16.58 16.22 16.89
N ARG A 64 17.78 16.79 17.06
CA ARG A 64 17.91 18.12 17.69
C ARG A 64 17.27 19.23 16.85
N VAL A 65 17.46 19.22 15.53
CA VAL A 65 16.84 20.17 14.61
C VAL A 65 15.33 19.98 14.61
N LEU A 66 14.84 18.74 14.54
CA LEU A 66 13.40 18.46 14.58
C LEU A 66 12.77 18.90 15.92
N LYS A 67 13.42 18.64 17.05
CA LYS A 67 12.97 19.15 18.36
C LYS A 67 12.93 20.67 18.40
N TYR A 68 13.93 21.33 17.84
CA TYR A 68 13.97 22.79 17.74
C TYR A 68 12.81 23.34 16.89
N ILE A 69 12.59 22.77 15.69
CA ILE A 69 11.49 23.17 14.80
C ILE A 69 10.14 22.91 15.48
N ALA A 70 9.96 21.74 16.10
CA ALA A 70 8.73 21.41 16.82
C ALA A 70 8.48 22.39 17.98
N ASN A 71 9.52 22.74 18.74
CA ASN A 71 9.42 23.71 19.84
C ASN A 71 9.01 25.11 19.33
N ILE A 72 9.59 25.57 18.23
CA ILE A 72 9.19 26.85 17.60
C ILE A 72 7.74 26.79 17.15
N GLN A 73 7.32 25.73 16.49
CA GLN A 73 5.94 25.64 15.96
C GLN A 73 4.89 25.50 17.07
N VAL A 74 5.20 24.78 18.15
CA VAL A 74 4.24 24.50 19.22
C VAL A 74 4.23 25.61 20.26
N ASN A 75 5.40 26.13 20.63
CA ASN A 75 5.55 27.05 21.75
C ASN A 75 5.71 28.52 21.33
N ASN A 76 5.81 28.82 20.02
CA ASN A 76 5.85 30.19 19.55
C ASN A 76 4.46 30.60 18.99
N PRO A 77 3.66 31.37 19.77
CA PRO A 77 2.31 31.76 19.39
C PRO A 77 2.29 32.70 18.17
N ASP A 78 3.40 33.39 17.88
CA ASP A 78 3.53 34.30 16.74
C ASP A 78 3.95 33.63 15.45
N ALA A 79 4.28 32.34 15.46
CA ALA A 79 4.53 31.57 14.25
C ALA A 79 3.22 31.53 13.44
N LYS A 80 3.17 32.27 12.35
CA LYS A 80 2.04 32.20 11.40
C LYS A 80 1.81 30.76 11.05
N ARG A 81 0.70 30.18 11.52
CA ARG A 81 0.25 28.86 11.09
C ARG A 81 0.07 28.96 9.58
N HIS A 82 0.79 28.18 8.83
CA HIS A 82 0.51 28.02 7.41
C HIS A 82 -0.96 27.60 7.29
N GLN A 83 -1.78 28.48 6.78
CA GLN A 83 -3.11 28.11 6.33
C GLN A 83 -2.89 27.32 5.05
N TYR A 84 -3.04 26.01 5.18
CA TYR A 84 -3.13 25.15 4.00
C TYR A 84 -4.46 25.44 3.32
N ASP A 85 -4.43 25.70 2.04
CA ASP A 85 -5.66 25.77 1.27
C ASP A 85 -6.42 24.45 1.42
N THR A 86 -7.71 24.56 1.68
CA THR A 86 -8.56 23.37 1.76
C THR A 86 -8.53 22.66 0.38
N PRO A 87 -8.16 21.37 0.33
CA PRO A 87 -8.12 20.64 -0.93
C PRO A 87 -9.47 20.77 -1.66
N ARG A 88 -9.44 21.14 -2.91
CA ARG A 88 -10.62 21.15 -3.75
C ARG A 88 -10.74 19.82 -4.45
N PHE A 89 -11.82 19.12 -4.16
CA PHE A 89 -12.15 17.90 -4.87
C PHE A 89 -12.69 18.26 -6.26
N PRO A 90 -12.28 17.57 -7.32
CA PRO A 90 -12.89 17.73 -8.62
C PRO A 90 -14.37 17.33 -8.52
N LYS A 91 -15.20 18.11 -9.18
CA LYS A 91 -16.65 17.82 -9.28
C LYS A 91 -16.93 17.39 -10.71
N ALA A 92 -17.86 16.45 -10.86
CA ALA A 92 -18.39 16.12 -12.16
C ALA A 92 -19.03 17.38 -12.78
N GLN A 93 -18.77 17.58 -14.06
CA GLN A 93 -19.33 18.71 -14.82
C GLN A 93 -20.68 18.36 -15.45
N ARG A 94 -21.03 17.06 -15.45
CA ARG A 94 -22.26 16.50 -15.99
C ARG A 94 -22.72 15.33 -15.13
N GLU A 95 -23.94 14.90 -15.34
CA GLU A 95 -24.44 13.65 -14.78
C GLU A 95 -23.75 12.47 -15.49
N ILE A 96 -23.23 11.53 -14.71
CA ILE A 96 -22.52 10.36 -15.21
C ILE A 96 -23.45 9.16 -15.15
N THR A 97 -23.54 8.45 -16.26
CA THR A 97 -24.32 7.24 -16.40
C THR A 97 -23.42 6.06 -16.79
N LYS A 98 -23.95 4.84 -16.74
CA LYS A 98 -23.23 3.64 -17.20
C LYS A 98 -22.75 3.72 -18.65
N GLN A 99 -23.41 4.53 -19.49
CA GLN A 99 -23.07 4.71 -20.91
C GLN A 99 -21.77 5.46 -21.14
N ASP A 100 -21.23 6.10 -20.12
CA ASP A 100 -20.05 6.97 -20.23
C ASP A 100 -18.71 6.24 -20.13
N GLY A 101 -18.67 4.90 -20.03
CA GLY A 101 -17.43 4.14 -19.89
C GLY A 101 -17.52 2.66 -20.23
N LEU A 102 -16.44 1.94 -19.99
CA LEU A 102 -16.26 0.52 -20.35
C LEU A 102 -17.20 -0.43 -19.58
N LYS A 103 -17.73 0.02 -18.43
CA LYS A 103 -18.63 -0.80 -17.61
C LYS A 103 -19.88 -1.23 -18.36
N LEU A 104 -20.42 -0.39 -19.24
CA LEU A 104 -21.58 -0.75 -20.05
C LEU A 104 -21.29 -1.96 -20.95
N LEU A 105 -20.12 -1.96 -21.64
CA LEU A 105 -19.74 -3.09 -22.50
C LEU A 105 -19.67 -4.40 -21.71
N LEU A 106 -19.11 -4.35 -20.49
CA LEU A 106 -19.05 -5.52 -19.62
C LEU A 106 -20.47 -6.00 -19.23
N ASP A 107 -21.35 -5.09 -18.87
CA ASP A 107 -22.71 -5.41 -18.40
C ASP A 107 -23.64 -5.93 -19.52
N THR A 108 -23.44 -5.45 -20.76
CA THR A 108 -24.30 -5.83 -21.91
C THR A 108 -23.78 -7.03 -22.67
N ASP A 109 -22.48 -7.07 -22.95
CA ASP A 109 -21.88 -8.01 -23.90
C ASP A 109 -20.92 -9.00 -23.20
N GLY A 110 -20.67 -8.79 -21.91
CA GLY A 110 -19.94 -9.69 -21.03
C GLY A 110 -18.40 -9.62 -21.15
N PRO A 111 -17.69 -10.49 -20.42
CA PRO A 111 -16.23 -10.43 -20.29
C PRO A 111 -15.47 -10.73 -21.58
N GLU A 112 -16.01 -11.56 -22.47
CA GLU A 112 -15.35 -11.86 -23.76
C GLU A 112 -15.32 -10.63 -24.67
N ALA A 113 -16.39 -9.84 -24.69
CA ALA A 113 -16.43 -8.61 -25.45
C ALA A 113 -15.43 -7.57 -24.92
N VAL A 114 -15.27 -7.48 -23.60
CA VAL A 114 -14.24 -6.63 -22.98
C VAL A 114 -12.84 -7.14 -23.34
N LYS A 115 -12.59 -8.44 -23.32
CA LYS A 115 -11.32 -9.04 -23.76
C LYS A 115 -10.99 -8.66 -25.19
N ASP A 116 -11.96 -8.84 -26.10
CA ASP A 116 -11.76 -8.54 -27.52
C ASP A 116 -11.55 -7.02 -27.74
N TRP A 117 -12.27 -6.21 -27.00
CA TRP A 117 -12.07 -4.75 -26.99
C TRP A 117 -10.64 -4.40 -26.53
N VAL A 118 -10.14 -5.01 -25.43
CA VAL A 118 -8.76 -4.81 -24.93
C VAL A 118 -7.72 -5.19 -25.96
N LEU A 119 -7.87 -6.38 -26.58
CA LEU A 119 -6.94 -6.87 -27.61
C LEU A 119 -6.93 -6.01 -28.86
N GLY A 120 -8.05 -5.35 -29.17
CA GLY A 120 -8.18 -4.43 -30.29
C GLY A 120 -7.58 -3.04 -30.05
N GLN A 121 -7.23 -2.69 -28.82
CA GLN A 121 -6.70 -1.36 -28.50
C GLN A 121 -5.28 -1.16 -29.00
N LYS A 122 -5.06 0.02 -29.59
CA LYS A 122 -3.72 0.49 -30.00
C LYS A 122 -3.16 1.55 -29.05
N LYS A 123 -3.98 2.06 -28.15
CA LYS A 123 -3.60 3.04 -27.12
C LYS A 123 -3.28 2.33 -25.83
N LEU A 124 -2.45 2.97 -25.00
CA LEU A 124 -2.20 2.52 -23.64
C LEU A 124 -3.50 2.57 -22.83
N LEU A 125 -3.82 1.47 -22.18
CA LEU A 125 -4.92 1.39 -21.22
C LEU A 125 -4.39 1.73 -19.83
N ILE A 126 -5.12 2.54 -19.09
CA ILE A 126 -4.70 3.04 -17.78
C ILE A 126 -5.64 2.50 -16.70
N THR A 127 -5.08 1.97 -15.64
CA THR A 127 -5.78 1.68 -14.39
C THR A 127 -5.38 2.71 -13.35
N ASP A 128 -6.34 3.39 -12.76
CA ASP A 128 -6.09 4.27 -11.62
C ASP A 128 -6.09 3.46 -10.31
N THR A 129 -5.15 3.75 -9.41
CA THR A 129 -5.00 3.05 -8.13
C THR A 129 -5.15 3.97 -6.92
N THR A 130 -5.71 5.16 -7.12
CA THR A 130 -5.85 6.18 -6.06
C THR A 130 -6.60 5.63 -4.85
N MET A 131 -7.68 4.88 -5.09
CA MET A 131 -8.54 4.35 -4.04
C MET A 131 -8.03 3.04 -3.41
N ARG A 132 -6.91 2.51 -3.89
CA ARG A 132 -6.26 1.32 -3.31
C ARG A 132 -4.79 1.56 -2.98
N ASP A 133 -3.89 1.53 -3.95
CA ASP A 133 -2.45 1.50 -3.70
C ASP A 133 -1.88 2.86 -3.29
N ALA A 134 -2.38 3.94 -3.86
CA ALA A 134 -1.88 5.27 -3.54
C ALA A 134 -2.06 5.58 -2.05
N HIS A 135 -3.23 5.36 -1.47
CA HIS A 135 -3.41 5.59 -0.05
C HIS A 135 -2.82 4.47 0.83
N GLN A 136 -2.66 3.25 0.30
CA GLN A 136 -1.93 2.19 0.98
C GLN A 136 -0.47 2.59 1.18
N SER A 137 0.17 3.11 0.15
CA SER A 137 1.59 3.45 0.15
C SER A 137 1.88 4.79 0.84
N LEU A 138 1.01 5.78 0.69
CA LEU A 138 1.25 7.16 1.14
C LEU A 138 0.57 7.51 2.46
N LEU A 139 -0.55 6.87 2.80
CA LEU A 139 -1.39 7.21 3.95
C LEU A 139 -1.58 6.03 4.91
N SER A 140 -0.70 5.04 4.89
CA SER A 140 -0.82 3.82 5.70
C SER A 140 -2.20 3.18 5.60
N THR A 141 -2.81 3.23 4.44
CA THR A 141 -4.16 2.71 4.14
C THR A 141 -5.27 3.37 4.99
N ARG A 142 -5.12 4.63 5.33
CA ARG A 142 -6.04 5.34 6.25
C ARG A 142 -7.04 6.27 5.56
N LEU A 143 -7.20 6.20 4.23
CA LEU A 143 -8.23 6.97 3.54
C LEU A 143 -9.63 6.42 3.87
N ARG A 144 -10.50 7.27 4.38
CA ARG A 144 -11.85 6.88 4.78
C ARG A 144 -12.82 6.91 3.61
N THR A 145 -13.84 6.07 3.67
CA THR A 145 -14.92 6.01 2.66
C THR A 145 -15.53 7.37 2.39
N ARG A 146 -15.84 8.14 3.44
CA ARG A 146 -16.40 9.50 3.31
C ARG A 146 -15.52 10.46 2.50
N ASP A 147 -14.20 10.26 2.53
CA ASP A 147 -13.26 11.13 1.82
C ASP A 147 -13.09 10.66 0.37
N MET A 148 -13.16 9.36 0.11
CA MET A 148 -13.25 8.81 -1.25
C MET A 148 -14.50 9.30 -1.98
N LEU A 149 -15.65 9.28 -1.31
CA LEU A 149 -16.93 9.71 -1.87
C LEU A 149 -16.95 11.19 -2.29
N LYS A 150 -16.16 12.05 -1.63
CA LYS A 150 -16.05 13.46 -2.02
C LYS A 150 -15.45 13.66 -3.41
N GLY A 151 -14.57 12.74 -3.83
CA GLY A 151 -13.93 12.77 -5.13
C GLY A 151 -14.58 11.87 -6.17
N ALA A 152 -15.52 11.01 -5.76
CA ALA A 152 -16.04 9.92 -6.59
C ALA A 152 -16.73 10.42 -7.86
N ASP A 153 -17.60 11.42 -7.76
CA ASP A 153 -18.32 11.99 -8.93
C ASP A 153 -17.33 12.59 -9.95
N GLY A 154 -16.31 13.31 -9.44
CA GLY A 154 -15.25 13.85 -10.29
C GLY A 154 -14.36 12.77 -10.92
N THR A 155 -14.12 11.68 -10.19
CA THR A 155 -13.39 10.51 -10.70
C THR A 155 -14.16 9.86 -11.85
N ALA A 156 -15.48 9.67 -11.69
CA ALA A 156 -16.34 9.08 -12.72
C ALA A 156 -16.35 9.89 -14.03
N ASP A 157 -16.27 11.22 -13.94
CA ASP A 157 -16.25 12.11 -15.11
C ASP A 157 -14.85 12.20 -15.75
N ILE A 158 -13.85 12.51 -14.97
CA ILE A 158 -12.49 12.80 -15.47
C ILE A 158 -11.78 11.53 -15.94
N LEU A 159 -12.03 10.39 -15.27
CA LEU A 159 -11.40 9.10 -15.57
C LEU A 159 -12.31 8.16 -16.36
N ALA A 160 -13.35 8.66 -17.02
CA ALA A 160 -14.30 7.86 -17.80
C ALA A 160 -13.63 6.97 -18.86
N ASP A 161 -12.49 7.40 -19.42
CA ASP A 161 -11.70 6.67 -20.42
C ASP A 161 -10.70 5.66 -19.80
N CYS A 162 -10.61 5.56 -18.48
CA CYS A 162 -9.75 4.57 -17.84
C CYS A 162 -10.29 3.16 -18.03
N PHE A 163 -9.37 2.20 -18.17
CA PHE A 163 -9.72 0.79 -18.23
C PHE A 163 -10.40 0.31 -16.94
N SER A 164 -9.83 0.68 -15.79
CA SER A 164 -10.37 0.29 -14.48
C SER A 164 -9.92 1.21 -13.37
N LEU A 165 -10.63 1.16 -12.24
CA LEU A 165 -10.22 1.74 -10.97
C LEU A 165 -9.94 0.63 -9.97
N GLU A 166 -8.74 0.57 -9.41
CA GLU A 166 -8.40 -0.44 -8.41
C GLU A 166 -8.90 0.00 -7.04
N MET A 167 -9.88 -0.74 -6.49
CA MET A 167 -10.60 -0.41 -5.27
C MET A 167 -10.10 -1.20 -4.06
N TRP A 168 -9.77 -2.46 -4.26
CA TRP A 168 -9.35 -3.39 -3.21
C TRP A 168 -7.98 -4.00 -3.48
N GLY A 169 -7.33 -4.34 -2.39
CA GLY A 169 -6.15 -5.19 -2.26
C GLY A 169 -6.03 -5.57 -0.79
N GLY A 170 -5.13 -6.46 -0.43
CA GLY A 170 -5.06 -7.03 0.91
C GLY A 170 -5.20 -6.02 2.05
N ALA A 171 -4.32 -5.01 2.06
CA ALA A 171 -4.30 -4.04 3.15
C ALA A 171 -5.51 -3.12 3.18
N THR A 172 -6.08 -2.71 2.04
CA THR A 172 -7.26 -1.85 2.03
C THR A 172 -8.49 -2.54 2.63
N PHE A 173 -8.65 -3.83 2.38
CA PHE A 173 -9.74 -4.61 2.95
C PHE A 173 -9.58 -4.77 4.47
N ASP A 174 -8.43 -5.28 4.91
CA ASP A 174 -8.11 -5.53 6.33
C ASP A 174 -8.15 -4.24 7.16
N THR A 175 -7.55 -3.16 6.64
CA THR A 175 -7.46 -1.89 7.35
C THR A 175 -8.81 -1.22 7.55
N ALA A 176 -9.74 -1.36 6.60
CA ALA A 176 -11.08 -0.86 6.74
C ALA A 176 -11.75 -1.43 7.99
N TYR A 177 -11.69 -2.74 8.20
CA TYR A 177 -12.22 -3.38 9.39
C TYR A 177 -11.45 -3.03 10.66
N ARG A 178 -10.12 -3.23 10.65
CA ARG A 178 -9.31 -3.22 11.88
C ARG A 178 -9.06 -1.84 12.44
N PHE A 179 -8.95 -0.84 11.60
CA PHE A 179 -8.49 0.49 12.02
C PHE A 179 -9.47 1.61 11.71
N LEU A 180 -10.24 1.49 10.64
CA LEU A 180 -11.19 2.53 10.28
C LEU A 180 -12.59 2.23 10.82
N HIS A 181 -12.84 0.99 11.24
CA HIS A 181 -14.16 0.51 11.65
C HIS A 181 -15.24 0.76 10.58
N GLU A 182 -14.86 0.55 9.32
CA GLU A 182 -15.68 0.67 8.13
C GLU A 182 -15.80 -0.69 7.44
N SER A 183 -16.96 -0.99 6.86
CA SER A 183 -17.14 -2.17 6.01
C SER A 183 -16.52 -1.92 4.63
N PRO A 184 -15.55 -2.73 4.16
CA PRO A 184 -15.06 -2.61 2.80
C PRO A 184 -16.13 -2.96 1.75
N TRP A 185 -17.12 -3.78 2.09
CA TRP A 185 -18.26 -4.13 1.24
C TRP A 185 -19.15 -2.92 1.01
N GLU A 186 -19.65 -2.28 2.08
CA GLU A 186 -20.44 -1.05 1.99
C GLU A 186 -19.67 0.07 1.27
N ARG A 187 -18.35 0.17 1.49
CA ARG A 187 -17.49 1.12 0.77
C ARG A 187 -17.57 0.88 -0.74
N LEU A 188 -17.49 -0.38 -1.17
CA LEU A 188 -17.53 -0.74 -2.58
C LEU A 188 -18.88 -0.38 -3.20
N GLU A 189 -19.96 -0.71 -2.52
CA GLU A 189 -21.34 -0.40 -2.91
C GLU A 189 -21.54 1.11 -3.08
N MET A 190 -21.21 1.90 -2.05
CA MET A 190 -21.33 3.36 -2.08
C MET A 190 -20.50 4.02 -3.19
N LEU A 191 -19.30 3.48 -3.46
CA LEU A 191 -18.47 3.96 -4.56
C LEU A 191 -19.03 3.56 -5.92
N ARG A 192 -19.60 2.37 -6.04
CA ARG A 192 -20.27 1.92 -7.28
C ARG A 192 -21.49 2.78 -7.64
N GLU A 193 -22.27 3.21 -6.64
CA GLU A 193 -23.38 4.15 -6.87
C GLU A 193 -22.89 5.48 -7.49
N LYS A 194 -21.72 5.95 -7.06
CA LYS A 194 -21.12 7.22 -7.52
C LYS A 194 -20.33 7.09 -8.83
N ILE A 195 -19.80 5.91 -9.10
CA ILE A 195 -18.96 5.62 -10.28
C ILE A 195 -19.57 4.43 -11.03
N PRO A 196 -20.67 4.65 -11.78
CA PRO A 196 -21.38 3.56 -12.44
C PRO A 196 -20.75 3.10 -13.77
N ASN A 197 -19.82 3.89 -14.32
CA ASN A 197 -19.33 3.80 -15.69
C ASN A 197 -17.97 3.09 -15.86
N ILE A 198 -17.15 3.02 -14.82
CA ILE A 198 -15.79 2.48 -14.91
C ILE A 198 -15.73 1.12 -14.22
N PRO A 199 -15.09 0.09 -14.81
CA PRO A 199 -14.89 -1.19 -14.14
C PRO A 199 -14.07 -1.04 -12.86
N PHE A 200 -14.49 -1.73 -11.80
CA PHE A 200 -13.74 -1.82 -10.55
C PHE A 200 -12.82 -3.04 -10.55
N GLN A 201 -11.59 -2.84 -10.14
CA GLN A 201 -10.56 -3.86 -10.07
C GLN A 201 -10.18 -4.14 -8.63
N MET A 202 -9.77 -5.37 -8.35
CA MET A 202 -9.08 -5.71 -7.11
C MET A 202 -7.80 -6.48 -7.35
N LEU A 203 -6.85 -6.32 -6.44
CA LEU A 203 -5.67 -7.16 -6.35
C LEU A 203 -5.98 -8.39 -5.50
N LEU A 204 -5.85 -9.57 -6.08
CA LEU A 204 -6.14 -10.85 -5.44
C LEU A 204 -4.86 -11.69 -5.30
N ARG A 205 -4.56 -12.14 -4.08
CA ARG A 205 -3.34 -12.90 -3.75
C ARG A 205 -3.57 -14.41 -3.87
N GLY A 206 -4.04 -14.92 -5.03
CA GLY A 206 -4.35 -16.33 -5.18
C GLY A 206 -5.17 -16.86 -4.02
N SER A 207 -4.81 -18.00 -3.46
CA SER A 207 -5.50 -18.59 -2.31
C SER A 207 -5.44 -17.79 -1.00
N ASN A 208 -4.59 -16.77 -0.93
CA ASN A 208 -4.54 -15.87 0.22
C ASN A 208 -5.59 -14.74 0.15
N LEU A 209 -6.26 -14.58 -0.98
CA LEU A 209 -7.29 -13.55 -1.18
C LEU A 209 -6.78 -12.14 -0.83
N VAL A 210 -7.35 -11.54 0.19
CA VAL A 210 -6.94 -10.26 0.80
C VAL A 210 -6.24 -10.46 2.15
N GLY A 211 -6.00 -11.70 2.56
CA GLY A 211 -5.40 -12.05 3.85
C GLY A 211 -3.91 -12.35 3.78
N TYR A 212 -3.42 -12.97 4.84
CA TYR A 212 -1.99 -13.26 5.07
C TYR A 212 -1.69 -14.76 5.19
N ALA A 213 -2.68 -15.61 5.00
CA ALA A 213 -2.57 -17.07 5.00
C ALA A 213 -3.43 -17.65 3.87
N SER A 214 -3.10 -18.84 3.42
CA SER A 214 -3.90 -19.53 2.42
C SER A 214 -5.24 -19.98 3.01
N TYR A 215 -6.29 -19.77 2.26
CA TYR A 215 -7.64 -20.18 2.59
C TYR A 215 -8.04 -21.44 1.80
N PRO A 216 -8.99 -22.22 2.28
CA PRO A 216 -9.55 -23.35 1.52
C PRO A 216 -10.24 -22.88 0.25
N ASP A 217 -10.21 -23.71 -0.81
CA ASP A 217 -10.73 -23.37 -2.15
C ASP A 217 -12.22 -22.96 -2.11
N ASN A 218 -13.02 -23.59 -1.27
CA ASN A 218 -14.44 -23.24 -1.14
C ASN A 218 -14.64 -21.81 -0.62
N LEU A 219 -13.79 -21.35 0.30
CA LEU A 219 -13.82 -19.97 0.77
C LEU A 219 -13.31 -19.00 -0.30
N VAL A 220 -12.24 -19.39 -1.02
CA VAL A 220 -11.70 -18.59 -2.12
C VAL A 220 -12.77 -18.34 -3.18
N ARG A 221 -13.46 -19.40 -3.62
CA ARG A 221 -14.56 -19.29 -4.61
C ARG A 221 -15.71 -18.45 -4.10
N ALA A 222 -16.13 -18.64 -2.85
CA ALA A 222 -17.21 -17.86 -2.25
C ALA A 222 -16.85 -16.37 -2.15
N PHE A 223 -15.62 -16.04 -1.73
CA PHE A 223 -15.15 -14.66 -1.65
C PHE A 223 -15.10 -13.99 -3.04
N ILE A 224 -14.61 -14.67 -4.07
CA ILE A 224 -14.57 -14.14 -5.43
C ILE A 224 -15.97 -13.90 -5.95
N ALA A 225 -16.88 -14.88 -5.80
CA ALA A 225 -18.28 -14.75 -6.22
C ALA A 225 -18.97 -13.58 -5.52
N GLU A 226 -18.76 -13.41 -4.22
CA GLU A 226 -19.31 -12.32 -3.45
C GLU A 226 -18.71 -10.97 -3.88
N SER A 227 -17.40 -10.90 -4.08
CA SER A 227 -16.72 -9.70 -4.56
C SER A 227 -17.24 -9.26 -5.94
N ALA A 228 -17.48 -10.20 -6.84
CA ALA A 228 -18.07 -9.92 -8.15
C ALA A 228 -19.53 -9.42 -8.01
N ARG A 229 -20.31 -10.04 -7.13
CA ARG A 229 -21.70 -9.63 -6.87
C ARG A 229 -21.78 -8.21 -6.32
N GLU A 230 -20.84 -7.83 -5.45
CA GLU A 230 -20.78 -6.51 -4.82
C GLU A 230 -20.12 -5.44 -5.71
N GLY A 231 -19.65 -5.79 -6.91
CA GLY A 231 -19.26 -4.82 -7.92
C GLY A 231 -17.79 -4.80 -8.32
N ILE A 232 -17.00 -5.83 -7.97
CA ILE A 232 -15.67 -6.03 -8.57
C ILE A 232 -15.86 -6.67 -9.95
N ASP A 233 -15.31 -6.02 -10.96
CA ASP A 233 -15.42 -6.40 -12.36
C ASP A 233 -14.16 -7.10 -12.89
N VAL A 234 -12.99 -6.74 -12.34
CA VAL A 234 -11.69 -7.22 -12.79
C VAL A 234 -10.88 -7.74 -11.61
N PHE A 235 -10.45 -9.00 -11.69
CA PHE A 235 -9.58 -9.61 -10.70
C PHE A 235 -8.14 -9.64 -11.24
N ARG A 236 -7.27 -8.84 -10.63
CA ARG A 236 -5.84 -8.87 -10.92
C ARG A 236 -5.16 -9.86 -9.98
N VAL A 237 -5.09 -11.10 -10.45
CA VAL A 237 -4.57 -12.22 -9.66
C VAL A 237 -3.05 -12.25 -9.71
N PHE A 238 -2.41 -12.51 -8.58
CA PHE A 238 -1.00 -12.84 -8.51
C PHE A 238 -0.74 -13.94 -7.47
N ASP A 239 0.32 -14.67 -7.68
CA ASP A 239 0.85 -15.63 -6.71
C ASP A 239 2.35 -15.39 -6.52
N SER A 240 2.82 -15.48 -5.27
CA SER A 240 4.23 -15.22 -4.93
C SER A 240 5.21 -16.21 -5.56
N LEU A 241 4.72 -17.40 -5.91
CA LEU A 241 5.49 -18.47 -6.55
C LEU A 241 5.23 -18.59 -8.05
N ASN A 242 4.33 -17.76 -8.62
CA ASN A 242 3.82 -17.88 -9.99
C ASN A 242 3.28 -19.29 -10.29
N TRP A 243 2.65 -19.91 -9.31
CA TRP A 243 2.03 -21.21 -9.48
C TRP A 243 0.65 -21.07 -10.13
N LEU A 244 0.58 -21.36 -11.43
CA LEU A 244 -0.63 -21.16 -12.23
C LEU A 244 -1.89 -21.80 -11.65
N PRO A 245 -1.86 -23.07 -11.14
CA PRO A 245 -3.08 -23.67 -10.57
C PRO A 245 -3.66 -22.92 -9.37
N ASN A 246 -2.87 -22.04 -8.72
CA ASN A 246 -3.35 -21.19 -7.64
C ASN A 246 -3.90 -19.84 -8.13
N MET A 247 -3.71 -19.54 -9.42
CA MET A 247 -4.20 -18.32 -10.05
C MET A 247 -5.45 -18.54 -10.92
N GLU A 248 -5.72 -19.78 -11.30
CA GLU A 248 -6.88 -20.25 -12.06
C GLU A 248 -8.03 -20.69 -11.14
#